data_d017d2eb0df510d206e4934f1ad1d171
#
_entry.id   d017d2eb0df510d206e4934f1ad1d171
#
_cell.length_a   1.000
_cell.length_b   1.000
_cell.length_c   1.000
_cell.angle_alpha   90.00
_cell.angle_beta   90.00
_cell.angle_gamma   90.00
#
_symmetry.space_group_name_H-M   'P 1'
#
loop_
_entity.id
_entity.type
_entity.pdbx_description
1 polymer ?
#
loop_
_entity_poly.entity_id
_entity_poly.type
_entity_poly.pdbx_seq_one_letter_code
_entity_poly.pdbx_strand_id
1 'polypeptide(L)'
;LAENNPYSYHAGGFMPGAGHGSTMWDLSGNLWHTSTMRISVNHQFERRVGIWRAGFDADGELFCNQRYGDWPVAVSEKKTDAWENPQWYLLSYKKSVEASSYEKGKEPALAVDEDATTWWQSGTKDGWLKLDLQKEYDVRAIQINFADDKIDIPVPGEIKGTKTQPRYIEERDLVTRWKLEGSVDGITYEVIEDKKDAVTDLPHDLIVREEGIKVRYLKLTVYEVPYGQKPCISGLRVFGTGAGEK
;
A
#
# COMPACT_ATOMS: atom_id res chain seq x y z
N LEU A 1 -4.56 17.38 25.31
CA LEU A 1 -4.36 17.46 23.85
C LEU A 1 -5.01 18.73 23.35
N ALA A 2 -4.29 19.51 22.55
CA ALA A 2 -4.84 20.71 21.94
C ALA A 2 -5.97 20.34 20.99
N GLU A 3 -7.05 21.12 20.95
CA GLU A 3 -8.23 20.85 20.11
C GLU A 3 -7.88 20.67 18.62
N ASN A 4 -6.81 21.30 18.15
CA ASN A 4 -6.35 21.28 16.76
C ASN A 4 -5.13 20.37 16.50
N ASN A 5 -4.74 19.57 17.48
CA ASN A 5 -3.61 18.66 17.35
C ASN A 5 -3.97 17.29 17.95
N PRO A 6 -4.80 16.49 17.26
CA PRO A 6 -5.19 15.17 17.75
C PRO A 6 -3.95 14.26 17.84
N TYR A 7 -3.96 13.36 18.83
CA TYR A 7 -2.88 12.43 19.10
C TYR A 7 -2.50 11.56 17.89
N SER A 8 -3.50 11.08 17.17
CA SER A 8 -3.28 10.32 15.95
C SER A 8 -4.23 10.80 14.84
N TYR A 9 -3.71 11.52 13.89
CA TYR A 9 -4.46 12.02 12.77
C TYR A 9 -3.58 12.05 11.52
N HIS A 10 -3.99 11.34 10.49
CA HIS A 10 -3.29 11.30 9.22
C HIS A 10 -4.14 11.98 8.15
N ALA A 11 -3.87 13.26 7.93
CA ALA A 11 -4.66 14.10 7.03
C ALA A 11 -4.29 13.95 5.56
N GLY A 12 -3.20 13.29 5.26
CA GLY A 12 -2.67 13.13 3.91
C GLY A 12 -1.80 11.87 3.80
N GLY A 13 -1.04 11.76 2.73
CA GLY A 13 -0.30 10.56 2.39
C GLY A 13 -1.19 9.53 1.70
N PHE A 14 -0.71 8.31 1.58
CA PHE A 14 -1.37 7.26 0.83
C PHE A 14 -2.72 6.88 1.44
N MET A 15 -2.75 6.56 2.72
CA MET A 15 -3.96 6.15 3.45
C MET A 15 -4.37 7.22 4.47
N PRO A 16 -5.35 8.07 4.18
CA PRO A 16 -5.77 9.11 5.09
C PRO A 16 -6.62 8.56 6.26
N GLY A 17 -6.73 9.39 7.28
CA GLY A 17 -7.49 9.11 8.50
C GLY A 17 -6.64 8.37 9.52
N ALA A 18 -7.03 8.45 10.76
CA ALA A 18 -6.54 7.63 11.85
C ALA A 18 -7.58 7.72 12.95
N GLY A 19 -8.06 6.62 13.42
CA GLY A 19 -9.06 6.59 14.47
C GLY A 19 -9.28 5.19 14.99
N HIS A 20 -10.02 5.08 16.06
CA HIS A 20 -10.29 3.80 16.71
C HIS A 20 -9.00 3.03 17.01
N GLY A 21 -8.07 3.72 17.67
CA GLY A 21 -6.71 3.22 17.91
C GLY A 21 -6.48 2.77 19.35
N SER A 22 -5.33 2.16 19.54
CA SER A 22 -4.79 1.75 20.84
C SER A 22 -3.29 1.95 20.88
N THR A 23 -2.76 2.23 22.06
CA THR A 23 -1.32 2.40 22.29
C THR A 23 -0.83 1.27 23.19
N MET A 24 0.30 0.65 22.84
CA MET A 24 0.84 -0.51 23.54
C MET A 24 2.36 -0.46 23.58
N TRP A 25 2.92 -1.10 24.61
CA TRP A 25 4.34 -1.39 24.70
C TRP A 25 4.66 -2.74 24.06
N ASP A 26 5.74 -2.79 23.29
CA ASP A 26 6.33 -4.07 22.89
C ASP A 26 7.27 -4.62 23.98
N LEU A 27 7.78 -5.83 23.76
CA LEU A 27 8.68 -6.50 24.71
C LEU A 27 10.05 -5.80 24.81
N SER A 28 10.43 -5.00 23.86
CA SER A 28 11.67 -4.23 23.82
C SER A 28 11.54 -2.86 24.48
N GLY A 29 10.34 -2.51 24.95
CA GLY A 29 10.04 -1.22 25.55
C GLY A 29 9.83 -0.10 24.54
N ASN A 30 9.47 -0.41 23.30
CA ASN A 30 9.00 0.57 22.33
C ASN A 30 7.50 0.80 22.51
N LEU A 31 7.08 2.03 22.39
CA LEU A 31 5.68 2.40 22.41
C LEU A 31 5.15 2.51 20.98
N TRP A 32 4.08 1.82 20.69
CA TRP A 32 3.42 1.80 19.40
C TRP A 32 1.99 2.25 19.52
N HIS A 33 1.56 3.07 18.55
CA HIS A 33 0.15 3.39 18.36
C HIS A 33 -0.36 2.68 17.12
N THR A 34 -1.49 2.00 17.23
CA THR A 34 -2.20 1.39 16.11
C THR A 34 -3.53 2.11 15.90
N SER A 35 -3.94 2.25 14.67
CA SER A 35 -5.20 2.90 14.34
C SER A 35 -5.73 2.38 13.01
N THR A 36 -7.02 2.56 12.77
CA THR A 36 -7.59 2.19 11.49
C THR A 36 -7.37 3.29 10.47
N MET A 37 -6.97 2.90 9.26
CA MET A 37 -6.76 3.79 8.12
C MET A 37 -7.66 3.40 6.97
N ARG A 38 -8.17 4.38 6.24
CA ARG A 38 -9.03 4.17 5.09
C ARG A 38 -8.19 3.86 3.86
N ILE A 39 -8.46 2.74 3.21
CA ILE A 39 -7.80 2.34 1.98
C ILE A 39 -8.76 2.11 0.80
N SER A 40 -10.05 1.99 1.06
CA SER A 40 -11.02 1.76 0.01
C SER A 40 -11.38 3.03 -0.73
N VAL A 41 -11.49 2.91 -2.05
CA VAL A 41 -11.96 4.00 -2.91
C VAL A 41 -13.49 4.15 -2.88
N ASN A 42 -14.21 3.08 -2.56
CA ASN A 42 -15.66 3.01 -2.66
C ASN A 42 -16.39 3.04 -1.32
N HIS A 43 -15.73 2.62 -0.26
CA HIS A 43 -16.39 2.47 1.04
C HIS A 43 -15.52 2.97 2.19
N GLN A 44 -16.04 3.95 2.93
CA GLN A 44 -15.32 4.61 4.03
C GLN A 44 -15.01 3.70 5.22
N PHE A 45 -15.68 2.54 5.34
CA PHE A 45 -15.48 1.59 6.42
C PHE A 45 -14.55 0.42 6.06
N GLU A 46 -14.11 0.32 4.82
CA GLU A 46 -13.03 -0.59 4.50
C GLU A 46 -11.71 0.01 4.95
N ARG A 47 -11.11 -0.60 5.96
CA ARG A 47 -9.97 -0.04 6.66
C ARG A 47 -8.88 -1.09 6.85
N ARG A 48 -7.66 -0.60 6.97
CA ARG A 48 -6.49 -1.38 7.39
C ARG A 48 -5.90 -0.80 8.65
N VAL A 49 -5.04 -1.55 9.30
CA VAL A 49 -4.32 -1.10 10.48
C VAL A 49 -3.10 -0.32 10.03
N GLY A 50 -3.01 0.93 10.44
CA GLY A 50 -1.79 1.71 10.44
C GLY A 50 -1.06 1.51 11.76
N ILE A 51 0.26 1.59 11.75
CA ILE A 51 1.10 1.51 12.93
C ILE A 51 2.08 2.68 12.98
N TRP A 52 2.20 3.31 14.13
CA TRP A 52 3.09 4.45 14.34
C TRP A 52 3.95 4.25 15.56
N ARG A 53 5.15 4.78 15.51
CA ARG A 53 5.97 4.94 16.70
C ARG A 53 5.36 6.04 17.58
N ALA A 54 5.31 5.76 18.86
CA ALA A 54 4.85 6.69 19.89
C ALA A 54 5.90 6.80 21.01
N GLY A 55 5.78 7.83 21.83
CA GLY A 55 6.71 8.07 22.93
C GLY A 55 6.23 9.17 23.84
N PHE A 56 7.10 9.57 24.75
CA PHE A 56 6.89 10.71 25.62
C PHE A 56 7.96 11.77 25.30
N ASP A 57 7.56 13.02 25.27
CA ASP A 57 8.49 14.13 25.13
C ASP A 57 9.22 14.46 26.44
N ALA A 58 9.99 15.54 26.44
CA ALA A 58 10.77 15.95 27.61
C ALA A 58 9.90 16.36 28.81
N ASP A 59 8.66 16.77 28.56
CA ASP A 59 7.68 17.17 29.59
C ASP A 59 6.81 15.98 30.05
N GLY A 60 7.04 14.79 29.51
CA GLY A 60 6.29 13.57 29.83
C GLY A 60 4.95 13.47 29.10
N GLU A 61 4.70 14.32 28.10
CA GLU A 61 3.49 14.25 27.30
C GLU A 61 3.59 13.17 26.22
N LEU A 62 2.52 12.40 26.08
CA LEU A 62 2.43 11.34 25.11
C LEU A 62 2.30 11.92 23.69
N PHE A 63 3.17 11.50 22.78
CA PHE A 63 3.08 11.84 21.36
C PHE A 63 3.05 10.60 20.47
N CYS A 64 2.57 10.79 19.24
CA CYS A 64 2.59 9.80 18.18
C CYS A 64 3.23 10.42 16.94
N ASN A 65 4.23 9.70 16.37
CA ASN A 65 4.84 10.13 15.12
C ASN A 65 3.92 9.78 13.93
N GLN A 66 3.13 10.75 13.49
CA GLN A 66 2.05 10.56 12.51
C GLN A 66 2.51 10.51 11.04
N ARG A 67 3.81 10.65 10.77
CA ARG A 67 4.30 10.84 9.40
C ARG A 67 4.28 9.57 8.56
N TYR A 68 4.55 8.41 9.15
CA TYR A 68 4.93 7.22 8.41
C TYR A 68 4.10 5.98 8.79
N GLY A 69 2.86 6.18 9.23
CA GLY A 69 2.01 5.08 9.71
C GLY A 69 1.54 4.11 8.65
N ASP A 70 1.70 4.46 7.38
CA ASP A 70 1.40 3.63 6.21
C ASP A 70 2.66 3.20 5.42
N TRP A 71 3.84 3.44 6.01
CA TRP A 71 5.14 3.03 5.44
C TRP A 71 5.63 1.74 6.11
N PRO A 72 6.50 0.97 5.46
CA PRO A 72 7.15 -0.17 6.10
C PRO A 72 7.90 0.26 7.35
N VAL A 73 7.62 -0.40 8.45
CA VAL A 73 8.24 -0.14 9.75
C VAL A 73 8.95 -1.40 10.21
N ALA A 74 10.24 -1.26 10.54
CA ALA A 74 10.96 -2.35 11.20
C ALA A 74 10.47 -2.50 12.65
N VAL A 75 9.94 -3.67 12.97
CA VAL A 75 9.66 -4.07 14.35
C VAL A 75 10.92 -4.74 14.87
N SER A 76 11.73 -3.99 15.60
CA SER A 76 13.03 -4.43 16.11
C SER A 76 12.91 -4.99 17.52
N GLU A 77 13.73 -5.99 17.86
CA GLU A 77 13.93 -6.44 19.24
C GLU A 77 14.70 -5.43 20.10
N LYS A 78 15.09 -4.30 19.54
CA LYS A 78 15.81 -3.22 20.23
C LYS A 78 14.91 -2.02 20.44
N LYS A 79 15.20 -1.27 21.49
CA LYS A 79 14.56 0.03 21.69
C LYS A 79 15.01 0.99 20.60
N THR A 80 14.03 1.69 19.98
CA THR A 80 14.25 2.65 18.91
C THR A 80 13.74 4.02 19.33
N ASP A 81 14.25 5.07 18.68
CA ASP A 81 13.75 6.43 18.87
C ASP A 81 12.42 6.61 18.12
N ALA A 82 11.39 7.08 18.82
CA ALA A 82 10.08 7.34 18.20
C ALA A 82 10.12 8.46 17.14
N TRP A 83 11.13 9.30 17.14
CA TRP A 83 11.36 10.37 16.16
C TRP A 83 12.22 9.93 14.96
N GLU A 84 12.74 8.72 14.99
CA GLU A 84 13.59 8.19 13.92
C GLU A 84 12.84 8.18 12.58
N ASN A 85 13.53 8.61 11.52
CA ASN A 85 13.00 8.52 10.16
C ASN A 85 12.93 7.06 9.71
N PRO A 86 12.03 6.72 8.76
CA PRO A 86 12.02 5.38 8.19
C PRO A 86 13.35 5.07 7.54
N GLN A 87 13.75 3.79 7.61
CA GLN A 87 15.00 3.32 7.01
C GLN A 87 14.96 3.35 5.48
N TRP A 88 13.78 3.23 4.90
CA TRP A 88 13.56 3.17 3.46
C TRP A 88 12.66 4.32 3.01
N TYR A 89 13.05 4.97 1.92
CA TYR A 89 12.31 6.09 1.35
C TYR A 89 11.37 5.62 0.25
N LEU A 90 10.27 6.34 0.05
CA LEU A 90 9.35 6.11 -1.05
C LEU A 90 10.01 6.57 -2.37
N LEU A 91 10.30 5.63 -3.24
CA LEU A 91 11.02 5.84 -4.49
C LEU A 91 10.10 6.05 -5.69
N SER A 92 8.85 5.57 -5.61
CA SER A 92 7.90 5.55 -6.73
C SER A 92 7.09 6.83 -6.90
N TYR A 93 7.08 7.74 -5.92
CA TYR A 93 6.22 8.91 -5.94
C TYR A 93 6.37 9.75 -7.21
N LYS A 94 5.28 9.88 -7.96
CA LYS A 94 5.18 10.63 -9.23
C LYS A 94 6.24 10.25 -10.28
N LYS A 95 6.70 9.02 -10.26
CA LYS A 95 7.58 8.47 -11.29
C LYS A 95 6.80 8.14 -12.56
N SER A 96 7.53 7.97 -13.66
CA SER A 96 6.92 7.61 -14.95
C SER A 96 6.36 6.21 -14.93
N VAL A 97 5.10 6.05 -15.30
CA VAL A 97 4.41 4.75 -15.39
C VAL A 97 3.76 4.62 -16.75
N GLU A 98 4.01 3.49 -17.40
CA GLU A 98 3.31 3.02 -18.59
C GLU A 98 2.35 1.89 -18.24
N ALA A 99 1.31 1.71 -19.04
CA ALA A 99 0.35 0.62 -18.88
C ALA A 99 0.03 -0.03 -20.23
N SER A 100 -0.45 -1.29 -20.18
CA SER A 100 -0.99 -1.98 -21.36
C SER A 100 -2.17 -1.26 -21.97
N SER A 101 -3.03 -0.71 -21.10
CA SER A 101 -4.22 0.06 -21.45
C SER A 101 -4.74 0.79 -20.20
N TYR A 102 -5.67 1.71 -20.36
CA TYR A 102 -6.36 2.32 -19.23
C TYR A 102 -7.73 2.88 -19.62
N GLU A 103 -8.62 2.98 -18.65
CA GLU A 103 -9.90 3.67 -18.79
C GLU A 103 -9.71 5.18 -18.70
N LYS A 104 -10.57 5.94 -19.39
CA LYS A 104 -10.54 7.41 -19.35
C LYS A 104 -10.69 7.93 -17.91
N GLY A 105 -9.77 8.77 -17.48
CA GLY A 105 -9.72 9.31 -16.12
C GLY A 105 -9.15 8.33 -15.09
N LYS A 106 -8.52 7.24 -15.56
CA LYS A 106 -7.87 6.20 -14.74
C LYS A 106 -6.46 5.91 -15.27
N GLU A 107 -5.72 6.96 -15.50
CA GLU A 107 -4.40 6.94 -16.11
C GLU A 107 -3.37 6.24 -15.19
N PRO A 108 -2.29 5.65 -15.75
CA PRO A 108 -1.26 4.93 -15.00
C PRO A 108 -0.61 5.72 -13.86
N ALA A 109 -0.50 7.04 -14.02
CA ALA A 109 0.11 7.92 -13.02
C ALA A 109 -0.62 7.89 -11.66
N LEU A 110 -1.91 7.54 -11.64
CA LEU A 110 -2.71 7.41 -10.42
C LEU A 110 -2.32 6.21 -9.54
N ALA A 111 -1.49 5.30 -10.04
CA ALA A 111 -0.94 4.22 -9.25
C ALA A 111 0.29 4.63 -8.41
N VAL A 112 0.82 5.84 -8.60
CA VAL A 112 2.04 6.34 -7.94
C VAL A 112 1.90 7.79 -7.43
N ASP A 113 0.68 8.28 -7.29
CA ASP A 113 0.39 9.65 -6.82
C ASP A 113 0.29 9.79 -5.30
N GLU A 114 0.40 8.66 -4.58
CA GLU A 114 0.34 8.57 -3.12
C GLU A 114 -1.05 8.93 -2.55
N ASP A 115 -2.10 8.54 -3.27
CA ASP A 115 -3.49 8.70 -2.84
C ASP A 115 -4.27 7.39 -3.06
N ALA A 116 -4.63 6.68 -1.98
CA ALA A 116 -5.39 5.44 -2.04
C ALA A 116 -6.83 5.61 -2.57
N THR A 117 -7.30 6.84 -2.76
CA THR A 117 -8.63 7.15 -3.29
C THR A 117 -8.66 7.37 -4.80
N THR A 118 -7.49 7.41 -5.43
CA THR A 118 -7.29 7.42 -6.89
C THR A 118 -6.70 6.09 -7.35
N TRP A 119 -6.88 5.71 -8.60
CA TRP A 119 -6.35 4.45 -9.11
C TRP A 119 -6.21 4.42 -10.62
N TRP A 120 -5.20 3.69 -11.11
CA TRP A 120 -5.19 3.21 -12.47
C TRP A 120 -6.21 2.08 -12.64
N GLN A 121 -6.94 2.06 -13.74
CA GLN A 121 -7.80 0.95 -14.13
C GLN A 121 -7.46 0.49 -15.53
N SER A 122 -7.20 -0.79 -15.70
CA SER A 122 -6.98 -1.38 -17.03
C SER A 122 -8.21 -1.24 -17.93
N GLY A 123 -7.97 -1.07 -19.22
CA GLY A 123 -9.04 -1.13 -20.23
C GLY A 123 -9.58 -2.55 -20.46
N THR A 124 -8.86 -3.57 -20.01
CA THR A 124 -9.15 -5.00 -20.21
C THR A 124 -9.19 -5.77 -18.89
N LYS A 125 -9.61 -7.05 -18.91
CA LYS A 125 -9.69 -7.90 -17.70
C LYS A 125 -8.34 -8.35 -17.16
N ASP A 126 -7.30 -8.11 -17.89
CA ASP A 126 -5.89 -8.26 -17.52
C ASP A 126 -5.16 -6.96 -17.78
N GLY A 127 -3.91 -6.88 -17.44
CA GLY A 127 -3.11 -5.71 -17.74
C GLY A 127 -1.78 -5.67 -17.03
N TRP A 128 -0.95 -4.70 -17.41
CA TRP A 128 0.32 -4.48 -16.75
C TRP A 128 0.59 -2.98 -16.56
N LEU A 129 1.34 -2.70 -15.50
CA LEU A 129 2.00 -1.43 -15.24
C LEU A 129 3.51 -1.61 -15.32
N LYS A 130 4.21 -0.64 -15.93
CA LYS A 130 5.66 -0.57 -15.95
C LYS A 130 6.10 0.76 -15.38
N LEU A 131 6.78 0.71 -14.25
CA LEU A 131 7.31 1.86 -13.51
C LEU A 131 8.78 2.05 -13.85
N ASP A 132 9.21 3.26 -14.21
CA ASP A 132 10.61 3.67 -14.31
C ASP A 132 10.97 4.57 -13.11
N LEU A 133 11.81 4.08 -12.21
CA LEU A 133 12.34 4.83 -11.09
C LEU A 133 13.35 5.93 -11.52
N GLN A 134 13.67 6.00 -12.82
CA GLN A 134 14.60 6.97 -13.46
C GLN A 134 16.08 6.70 -13.22
N LYS A 135 16.44 6.01 -12.18
CA LYS A 135 17.79 5.51 -11.91
C LYS A 135 17.70 4.18 -11.15
N GLU A 136 18.82 3.49 -11.06
CA GLU A 136 18.94 2.30 -10.23
C GLU A 136 18.86 2.67 -8.74
N TYR A 137 18.10 1.86 -7.99
CA TYR A 137 17.97 1.94 -6.54
C TYR A 137 18.15 0.56 -5.91
N ASP A 138 18.46 0.57 -4.63
CA ASP A 138 18.42 -0.59 -3.77
C ASP A 138 17.00 -0.70 -3.18
N VAL A 139 16.15 -1.46 -3.87
CA VAL A 139 14.74 -1.62 -3.50
C VAL A 139 14.61 -2.67 -2.40
N ARG A 140 13.92 -2.31 -1.32
CA ARG A 140 13.80 -3.12 -0.10
C ARG A 140 12.38 -3.60 0.17
N ALA A 141 11.38 -2.81 -0.20
CA ALA A 141 9.99 -3.21 -0.07
C ALA A 141 9.16 -2.68 -1.22
N ILE A 142 8.15 -3.46 -1.61
CA ILE A 142 7.18 -3.07 -2.62
C ILE A 142 5.79 -3.38 -2.07
N GLN A 143 4.93 -2.37 -2.06
CA GLN A 143 3.55 -2.48 -1.64
C GLN A 143 2.65 -2.32 -2.85
N ILE A 144 1.75 -3.29 -3.04
CA ILE A 144 0.74 -3.24 -4.10
C ILE A 144 -0.62 -3.13 -3.42
N ASN A 145 -1.37 -2.09 -3.74
CA ASN A 145 -2.72 -1.90 -3.25
C ASN A 145 -3.70 -1.92 -4.42
N PHE A 146 -4.53 -2.97 -4.44
CA PHE A 146 -5.62 -3.10 -5.39
C PHE A 146 -6.81 -2.28 -4.91
N ALA A 147 -7.48 -1.60 -5.84
CA ALA A 147 -8.71 -0.89 -5.59
C ALA A 147 -9.88 -1.66 -6.21
N ASP A 148 -11.05 -1.55 -5.58
CA ASP A 148 -12.29 -2.09 -6.11
C ASP A 148 -13.12 -0.96 -6.73
N ASP A 149 -13.30 -0.95 -8.04
CA ASP A 149 -14.12 0.05 -8.72
C ASP A 149 -15.35 -0.59 -9.35
N LYS A 150 -16.52 -0.06 -9.00
CA LYS A 150 -17.82 -0.48 -9.58
C LYS A 150 -18.08 -1.98 -9.48
N ILE A 151 -17.74 -2.57 -8.35
CA ILE A 151 -18.06 -3.96 -8.09
C ILE A 151 -19.58 -4.10 -7.91
N ASP A 152 -20.17 -4.96 -8.72
CA ASP A 152 -21.56 -5.40 -8.57
C ASP A 152 -21.56 -6.79 -7.93
N ILE A 153 -21.71 -6.82 -6.62
CA ILE A 153 -21.69 -8.05 -5.84
C ILE A 153 -23.13 -8.27 -5.33
N PRO A 154 -23.72 -9.44 -5.61
CA PRO A 154 -24.99 -9.80 -5.01
C PRO A 154 -24.83 -9.86 -3.48
N VAL A 155 -25.57 -9.00 -2.80
CA VAL A 155 -25.56 -8.94 -1.33
C VAL A 155 -26.28 -10.14 -0.76
N PRO A 156 -25.66 -10.96 0.10
CA PRO A 156 -26.38 -12.02 0.77
C PRO A 156 -27.41 -11.43 1.77
N GLY A 157 -28.65 -11.86 1.70
CA GLY A 157 -29.73 -11.45 2.59
C GLY A 157 -30.32 -10.08 2.28
N GLU A 158 -31.12 -9.58 3.20
CA GLU A 158 -31.85 -8.30 3.07
C GLU A 158 -31.05 -7.08 3.56
N ILE A 159 -29.77 -6.96 3.28
CA ILE A 159 -29.01 -5.75 3.64
C ILE A 159 -29.45 -4.63 2.71
N LYS A 160 -30.40 -3.82 3.16
CA LYS A 160 -30.92 -2.69 2.41
C LYS A 160 -30.04 -1.46 2.63
N GLY A 161 -29.75 -0.73 1.56
CA GLY A 161 -29.42 0.69 1.65
C GLY A 161 -28.00 1.11 1.40
N THR A 162 -27.11 0.25 0.92
CA THR A 162 -25.79 0.69 0.47
C THR A 162 -25.71 0.71 -1.05
N LYS A 163 -25.47 1.88 -1.62
CA LYS A 163 -25.37 2.07 -3.07
C LYS A 163 -24.07 1.52 -3.66
N THR A 164 -23.07 1.28 -2.84
CA THR A 164 -21.80 0.71 -3.21
C THR A 164 -21.39 -0.28 -2.13
N GLN A 165 -21.26 -1.52 -2.48
CA GLN A 165 -20.77 -2.54 -1.58
C GLN A 165 -19.35 -2.88 -1.97
N PRO A 166 -18.38 -2.68 -1.09
CA PRO A 166 -17.09 -3.31 -1.20
C PRO A 166 -17.25 -4.80 -0.94
N ARG A 167 -16.14 -5.47 -0.84
CA ARG A 167 -16.06 -6.88 -0.54
C ARG A 167 -16.80 -7.28 0.72
N TYR A 168 -17.45 -8.45 0.68
CA TYR A 168 -17.98 -9.12 1.86
C TYR A 168 -17.09 -10.29 2.25
N ILE A 169 -17.39 -10.88 3.41
CA ILE A 169 -17.01 -12.26 3.68
C ILE A 169 -17.83 -13.13 2.72
N GLU A 170 -17.16 -13.76 1.80
CA GLU A 170 -17.69 -14.50 0.69
C GLU A 170 -17.33 -15.99 0.85
N GLU A 171 -18.27 -16.90 0.59
CA GLU A 171 -18.00 -18.34 0.62
C GLU A 171 -17.27 -18.84 -0.64
N ARG A 172 -17.29 -18.05 -1.71
CA ARG A 172 -16.56 -18.39 -2.94
C ARG A 172 -15.08 -18.12 -2.79
N ASP A 173 -14.26 -18.95 -3.40
CA ASP A 173 -12.83 -18.72 -3.51
C ASP A 173 -12.57 -17.52 -4.43
N LEU A 174 -12.22 -16.40 -3.84
CA LEU A 174 -11.78 -15.21 -4.55
C LEU A 174 -10.27 -15.24 -4.69
N VAL A 175 -9.77 -14.84 -5.84
CA VAL A 175 -8.34 -14.84 -6.13
C VAL A 175 -7.89 -13.51 -6.71
N THR A 176 -6.68 -13.11 -6.34
CA THR A 176 -5.92 -12.02 -6.98
C THR A 176 -4.62 -12.63 -7.49
N ARG A 177 -4.44 -12.62 -8.83
CA ARG A 177 -3.29 -13.26 -9.49
C ARG A 177 -2.46 -12.23 -10.23
N TRP A 178 -1.20 -12.19 -9.91
CA TRP A 178 -0.27 -11.24 -10.50
C TRP A 178 1.17 -11.73 -10.46
N LYS A 179 2.04 -11.05 -11.21
CA LYS A 179 3.48 -11.25 -11.18
C LYS A 179 4.18 -9.90 -11.16
N LEU A 180 5.22 -9.78 -10.34
CA LEU A 180 6.08 -8.61 -10.25
C LEU A 180 7.48 -8.97 -10.72
N GLU A 181 8.01 -8.19 -11.64
CA GLU A 181 9.32 -8.36 -12.24
C GLU A 181 10.13 -7.07 -12.11
N GLY A 182 11.45 -7.19 -11.95
CA GLY A 182 12.39 -6.08 -11.87
C GLY A 182 13.44 -6.12 -12.95
N SER A 183 13.97 -4.96 -13.34
CA SER A 183 15.03 -4.83 -14.32
C SER A 183 15.90 -3.62 -14.03
N VAL A 184 17.17 -3.69 -14.39
CA VAL A 184 18.10 -2.56 -14.37
C VAL A 184 18.11 -1.85 -15.72
N ASP A 185 18.06 -2.60 -16.82
CA ASP A 185 18.22 -2.11 -18.20
C ASP A 185 16.89 -1.86 -18.94
N GLY A 186 15.76 -2.33 -18.38
CA GLY A 186 14.42 -2.24 -18.99
C GLY A 186 14.17 -3.24 -20.11
N ILE A 187 15.11 -4.18 -20.33
CA ILE A 187 15.06 -5.22 -21.38
C ILE A 187 14.96 -6.60 -20.76
N THR A 188 15.88 -6.91 -19.86
CA THR A 188 15.94 -8.18 -19.13
C THR A 188 15.24 -8.03 -17.78
N TYR A 189 14.18 -8.83 -17.58
CA TYR A 189 13.39 -8.80 -16.36
C TYR A 189 13.58 -10.08 -15.56
N GLU A 190 13.79 -9.94 -14.27
CA GLU A 190 13.86 -11.02 -13.30
C GLU A 190 12.62 -11.02 -12.41
N VAL A 191 12.13 -12.19 -12.06
CA VAL A 191 10.93 -12.33 -11.21
C VAL A 191 11.30 -11.93 -9.77
N ILE A 192 10.59 -10.95 -9.23
CA ILE A 192 10.66 -10.57 -7.82
C ILE A 192 9.66 -11.38 -7.01
N GLU A 193 8.41 -11.48 -7.51
CA GLU A 193 7.35 -12.24 -6.86
C GLU A 193 6.39 -12.79 -7.92
N ASP A 194 5.98 -14.05 -7.79
CA ASP A 194 5.03 -14.69 -8.71
C ASP A 194 3.83 -15.25 -7.94
N LYS A 195 2.68 -14.65 -8.12
CA LYS A 195 1.38 -15.02 -7.55
C LYS A 195 0.40 -15.50 -8.63
N LYS A 196 0.89 -15.99 -9.79
CA LYS A 196 0.01 -16.48 -10.88
C LYS A 196 -0.92 -17.59 -10.46
N ASP A 197 -0.45 -18.44 -9.55
CA ASP A 197 -1.18 -19.61 -9.07
C ASP A 197 -1.76 -19.40 -7.67
N ALA A 198 -1.91 -18.13 -7.25
CA ALA A 198 -2.52 -17.81 -5.97
C ALA A 198 -3.97 -18.34 -5.90
N VAL A 199 -4.31 -18.84 -4.72
CA VAL A 199 -5.64 -19.40 -4.41
C VAL A 199 -6.40 -18.53 -3.40
N THR A 200 -5.87 -17.34 -3.09
CA THR A 200 -6.45 -16.38 -2.15
C THR A 200 -6.59 -15.02 -2.78
N ASP A 201 -7.50 -14.23 -2.23
CA ASP A 201 -7.62 -12.82 -2.55
C ASP A 201 -6.65 -11.99 -1.71
N LEU A 202 -5.79 -11.23 -2.39
CA LEU A 202 -4.81 -10.36 -1.77
C LEU A 202 -4.98 -8.92 -2.29
N PRO A 203 -5.98 -8.18 -1.77
CA PRO A 203 -6.23 -6.81 -2.22
C PRO A 203 -5.13 -5.83 -1.79
N HIS A 204 -4.22 -6.28 -0.94
CA HIS A 204 -3.10 -5.52 -0.44
C HIS A 204 -1.95 -6.46 -0.14
N ASP A 205 -0.83 -6.27 -0.78
CA ASP A 205 0.35 -7.12 -0.59
C ASP A 205 1.60 -6.29 -0.34
N LEU A 206 2.46 -6.76 0.56
CA LEU A 206 3.74 -6.16 0.89
C LEU A 206 4.85 -7.20 0.69
N ILE A 207 5.69 -6.95 -0.29
CA ILE A 207 6.87 -7.76 -0.61
C ILE A 207 8.08 -7.11 0.05
N VAL A 208 8.78 -7.83 0.92
CA VAL A 208 9.98 -7.35 1.59
C VAL A 208 11.20 -8.11 1.07
N ARG A 209 12.27 -7.40 0.80
CA ARG A 209 13.59 -7.89 0.41
C ARG A 209 14.64 -7.16 1.27
N GLU A 210 14.87 -7.68 2.47
CA GLU A 210 15.74 -7.02 3.46
C GLU A 210 17.15 -6.78 2.96
N GLU A 211 17.70 -7.70 2.16
CA GLU A 211 19.02 -7.56 1.53
C GLU A 211 19.03 -6.52 0.40
N GLY A 212 17.85 -6.12 -0.05
CA GLY A 212 17.68 -5.23 -1.19
C GLY A 212 17.87 -5.92 -2.54
N ILE A 213 17.25 -5.35 -3.55
CA ILE A 213 17.45 -5.73 -4.95
C ILE A 213 17.74 -4.48 -5.77
N LYS A 214 18.70 -4.59 -6.69
CA LYS A 214 19.03 -3.48 -7.59
C LYS A 214 18.04 -3.43 -8.73
N VAL A 215 17.26 -2.36 -8.79
CA VAL A 215 16.17 -2.20 -9.76
C VAL A 215 16.07 -0.74 -10.20
N ARG A 216 15.83 -0.53 -11.49
CA ARG A 216 15.36 0.73 -12.05
C ARG A 216 13.93 0.60 -12.57
N TYR A 217 13.61 -0.51 -13.23
CA TYR A 217 12.29 -0.74 -13.83
C TYR A 217 11.57 -1.84 -13.07
N LEU A 218 10.30 -1.62 -12.80
CA LEU A 218 9.40 -2.60 -12.21
C LEU A 218 8.23 -2.84 -13.16
N LYS A 219 7.85 -4.10 -13.35
CA LYS A 219 6.70 -4.47 -14.16
C LYS A 219 5.76 -5.34 -13.33
N LEU A 220 4.58 -4.82 -13.05
CA LEU A 220 3.48 -5.54 -12.44
C LEU A 220 2.53 -6.01 -13.53
N THR A 221 2.37 -7.34 -13.67
CA THR A 221 1.39 -7.94 -14.58
C THR A 221 0.27 -8.54 -13.74
N VAL A 222 -0.97 -8.12 -13.99
CA VAL A 222 -2.17 -8.62 -13.31
C VAL A 222 -2.92 -9.53 -14.26
N TYR A 223 -3.18 -10.76 -13.84
CA TYR A 223 -3.85 -11.79 -14.63
C TYR A 223 -5.32 -11.93 -14.28
N GLU A 224 -5.64 -11.80 -12.98
CA GLU A 224 -6.99 -11.99 -12.48
C GLU A 224 -7.20 -11.19 -11.20
N VAL A 225 -8.38 -10.62 -11.06
CA VAL A 225 -8.87 -10.00 -9.84
C VAL A 225 -10.29 -10.49 -9.54
N PRO A 226 -10.76 -10.44 -8.29
CA PRO A 226 -12.07 -10.93 -7.92
C PRO A 226 -13.21 -10.38 -8.77
N TYR A 227 -14.28 -11.16 -8.86
CA TYR A 227 -15.53 -10.80 -9.55
C TYR A 227 -15.40 -10.54 -11.06
N GLY A 228 -14.28 -10.94 -11.67
CA GLY A 228 -14.02 -10.74 -13.10
C GLY A 228 -13.97 -9.26 -13.52
N GLN A 229 -13.69 -8.38 -12.58
CA GLN A 229 -13.51 -6.96 -12.85
C GLN A 229 -12.19 -6.68 -13.60
N LYS A 230 -12.02 -5.44 -14.02
CA LYS A 230 -10.76 -4.95 -14.58
C LYS A 230 -9.78 -4.65 -13.44
N PRO A 231 -8.47 -4.91 -13.60
CA PRO A 231 -7.48 -4.53 -12.62
C PRO A 231 -7.52 -3.05 -12.28
N CYS A 232 -7.55 -2.75 -10.99
CA CYS A 232 -7.47 -1.40 -10.44
C CYS A 232 -6.32 -1.36 -9.43
N ILE A 233 -5.34 -0.47 -9.63
CA ILE A 233 -4.21 -0.28 -8.73
C ILE A 233 -4.22 1.14 -8.19
N SER A 234 -4.45 1.30 -6.90
CA SER A 234 -4.37 2.60 -6.22
C SER A 234 -3.00 2.89 -5.63
N GLY A 235 -2.14 1.88 -5.52
CA GLY A 235 -0.77 2.08 -5.04
C GLY A 235 0.19 1.02 -5.56
N LEU A 236 1.19 1.46 -6.32
CA LEU A 236 2.42 0.70 -6.59
C LEU A 236 3.55 1.46 -5.91
N ARG A 237 3.73 1.15 -4.62
CA ARG A 237 4.63 1.88 -3.72
C ARG A 237 5.92 1.11 -3.58
N VAL A 238 7.03 1.75 -3.89
CA VAL A 238 8.37 1.15 -3.88
C VAL A 238 9.22 1.88 -2.86
N PHE A 239 9.80 1.13 -1.94
CA PHE A 239 10.62 1.67 -0.86
C PHE A 239 12.04 1.12 -0.94
N GLY A 240 13.01 1.96 -0.58
CA GLY A 240 14.41 1.58 -0.60
C GLY A 240 15.34 2.75 -0.35
N THR A 241 16.60 2.56 -0.73
CA THR A 241 17.66 3.55 -0.58
C THR A 241 18.34 3.83 -1.91
N GLY A 242 19.17 4.87 -1.99
CA GLY A 242 20.02 5.13 -3.14
C GLY A 242 21.03 3.99 -3.35
N ALA A 243 21.38 3.68 -4.59
CA ALA A 243 22.41 2.71 -4.89
C ALA A 243 23.75 3.18 -4.27
N GLY A 244 24.27 2.43 -3.32
CA GLY A 244 25.53 2.74 -2.61
C GLY A 244 25.38 3.52 -1.31
N GLU A 245 24.18 3.88 -0.89
CA GLU A 245 23.92 4.38 0.47
C GLU A 245 23.74 3.18 1.41
N LYS A 246 24.60 3.11 2.43
CA LYS A 246 24.54 2.09 3.49
C LYS A 246 23.76 2.62 4.69
#